data_fe8ceeaa4b388c25752bc9f121f4e08a
#
_entry.id   fe8ceeaa4b388c25752bc9f121f4e08a
#
_cell.length_a   1.000
_cell.length_b   1.000
_cell.length_c   1.000
_cell.angle_alpha   90.00
_cell.angle_beta   90.00
_cell.angle_gamma   90.00
#
_symmetry.space_group_name_H-M   'P 1'
#
loop_
_entity.id
_entity.type
_entity.pdbx_description
1 polymer ?
#
loop_
_entity_poly.entity_id
_entity_poly.type
_entity_poly.pdbx_seq_one_letter_code
_entity_poly.pdbx_strand_id
1 'polypeptide(L)'
;MNNISKIENKIISINDSVISALKQMDGHRTKLVFVFDKDKFEGILTIGDIQRAIIRQANLSDPVSAILVKDKIYASENDSLEQIKTVMFKELIDCMPVLNADGEIVDVLFWHDVFTEKVEDNRPKIDLPVVIMAGGKGTRLKPITNVIPKPLVPVGDKTILEVIMDQFEGIGCKKFYMSVNYKADMMEFYLSLLCLLYTSPSPRDS
;
A
#
# COMPACT_ATOMS: atom_id res chain seq x y z
N MET A 1 -5.23 21.22 -1.81
CA MET A 1 -4.16 20.91 -2.79
C MET A 1 -4.78 20.04 -3.85
N ASN A 2 -4.77 20.48 -5.09
CA ASN A 2 -5.44 19.76 -6.17
C ASN A 2 -4.57 18.55 -6.58
N ASN A 3 -5.04 17.32 -6.32
CA ASN A 3 -4.29 16.08 -6.58
C ASN A 3 -4.42 15.59 -8.04
N ILE A 4 -4.96 16.41 -8.94
CA ILE A 4 -5.14 16.05 -10.36
C ILE A 4 -3.78 15.71 -11.01
N SER A 5 -2.70 16.38 -10.63
CA SER A 5 -1.34 16.05 -11.11
C SER A 5 -0.90 14.61 -10.76
N LYS A 6 -1.48 14.00 -9.74
CA LYS A 6 -1.17 12.60 -9.37
C LYS A 6 -1.77 11.56 -10.32
N ILE A 7 -2.71 11.96 -11.18
CA ILE A 7 -3.39 11.05 -12.10
C ILE A 7 -2.96 11.23 -13.57
N GLU A 8 -2.20 12.25 -13.93
CA GLU A 8 -1.80 12.54 -15.32
C GLU A 8 -1.23 11.31 -16.04
N ASN A 9 -0.38 10.53 -15.38
CA ASN A 9 0.20 9.31 -15.94
C ASN A 9 -0.75 8.10 -15.92
N LYS A 10 -1.98 8.27 -15.46
CA LYS A 10 -2.98 7.20 -15.30
C LYS A 10 -4.25 7.48 -16.09
N ILE A 11 -4.21 8.38 -17.04
CA ILE A 11 -5.34 8.73 -17.91
C ILE A 11 -5.29 7.90 -19.18
N ILE A 12 -6.44 7.38 -19.61
CA ILE A 12 -6.61 6.66 -20.86
C ILE A 12 -7.90 7.09 -21.56
N SER A 13 -7.91 7.05 -22.89
CA SER A 13 -9.13 7.31 -23.66
C SER A 13 -10.10 6.12 -23.58
N ILE A 14 -11.39 6.41 -23.54
CA ILE A 14 -12.45 5.40 -23.60
C ILE A 14 -12.40 4.56 -24.89
N ASN A 15 -11.81 5.11 -25.95
CA ASN A 15 -11.65 4.49 -27.26
C ASN A 15 -10.35 3.66 -27.39
N ASP A 16 -9.44 3.78 -26.42
CA ASP A 16 -8.22 2.97 -26.41
C ASP A 16 -8.56 1.50 -26.11
N SER A 17 -7.71 0.59 -26.57
CA SER A 17 -7.93 -0.83 -26.38
C SER A 17 -7.66 -1.26 -24.92
N VAL A 18 -8.34 -2.31 -24.48
CA VAL A 18 -8.12 -2.93 -23.16
C VAL A 18 -6.65 -3.32 -22.95
N ILE A 19 -5.98 -3.81 -24.02
CA ILE A 19 -4.55 -4.15 -23.95
C ILE A 19 -3.69 -2.91 -23.73
N SER A 20 -4.07 -1.73 -24.28
CA SER A 20 -3.37 -0.47 -24.02
C SER A 20 -3.49 -0.05 -22.55
N ALA A 21 -4.68 -0.21 -21.96
CA ALA A 21 -4.90 0.02 -20.53
C ALA A 21 -4.02 -0.89 -19.67
N LEU A 22 -3.93 -2.19 -20.00
CA LEU A 22 -3.05 -3.13 -19.29
C LEU A 22 -1.58 -2.73 -19.36
N LYS A 23 -1.09 -2.34 -20.56
CA LYS A 23 0.30 -1.90 -20.74
C LYS A 23 0.59 -0.65 -19.92
N GLN A 24 -0.34 0.30 -19.86
CA GLN A 24 -0.20 1.51 -19.07
C GLN A 24 -0.18 1.19 -17.57
N MET A 25 -1.07 0.30 -17.10
CA MET A 25 -1.09 -0.16 -15.71
C MET A 25 0.23 -0.83 -15.32
N ASP A 26 0.79 -1.69 -16.17
CA ASP A 26 2.05 -2.38 -15.94
C ASP A 26 3.23 -1.40 -15.91
N GLY A 27 3.33 -0.53 -16.92
CA GLY A 27 4.41 0.45 -17.03
C GLY A 27 4.48 1.42 -15.85
N HIS A 28 3.33 1.82 -15.31
CA HIS A 28 3.24 2.73 -14.16
C HIS A 28 3.03 2.02 -12.82
N ARG A 29 3.07 0.68 -12.80
CA ARG A 29 2.84 -0.16 -11.60
C ARG A 29 1.57 0.23 -10.84
N THR A 30 0.50 0.54 -11.59
CA THR A 30 -0.79 0.93 -11.03
C THR A 30 -1.85 -0.15 -11.28
N LYS A 31 -2.84 -0.25 -10.40
CA LYS A 31 -3.95 -1.21 -10.52
C LYS A 31 -5.22 -0.61 -11.14
N LEU A 32 -5.16 0.67 -11.50
CA LEU A 32 -6.29 1.41 -12.07
C LEU A 32 -5.81 2.50 -13.02
N VAL A 33 -6.69 2.88 -13.96
CA VAL A 33 -6.56 4.04 -14.82
C VAL A 33 -7.88 4.82 -14.86
N PHE A 34 -7.78 6.13 -15.08
CA PHE A 34 -8.92 7.04 -15.23
C PHE A 34 -9.28 7.12 -16.69
N VAL A 35 -10.54 6.87 -17.01
CA VAL A 35 -11.04 6.80 -18.38
C VAL A 35 -11.72 8.11 -18.73
N PHE A 36 -11.30 8.68 -19.85
CA PHE A 36 -11.86 9.94 -20.37
C PHE A 36 -12.35 9.75 -21.79
N ASP A 37 -13.43 10.46 -22.11
CA ASP A 37 -13.83 10.76 -23.51
C ASP A 37 -13.48 12.22 -23.77
N LYS A 38 -12.35 12.45 -24.47
CA LYS A 38 -11.74 13.79 -24.61
C LYS A 38 -11.45 14.36 -23.21
N ASP A 39 -12.16 15.42 -22.81
CA ASP A 39 -11.98 16.10 -21.53
C ASP A 39 -12.99 15.64 -20.46
N LYS A 40 -13.95 14.77 -20.83
CA LYS A 40 -14.99 14.31 -19.92
C LYS A 40 -14.58 13.02 -19.21
N PHE A 41 -14.65 13.03 -17.88
CA PHE A 41 -14.43 11.84 -17.08
C PHE A 41 -15.57 10.85 -17.25
N GLU A 42 -15.27 9.61 -17.64
CA GLU A 42 -16.24 8.53 -17.87
C GLU A 42 -16.19 7.45 -16.80
N GLY A 43 -15.10 7.35 -16.05
CA GLY A 43 -14.98 6.38 -14.96
C GLY A 43 -13.56 5.92 -14.68
N ILE A 44 -13.46 4.93 -13.80
CA ILE A 44 -12.21 4.23 -13.48
C ILE A 44 -12.26 2.82 -14.04
N LEU A 45 -11.20 2.40 -14.71
CA LEU A 45 -10.98 1.00 -15.09
C LEU A 45 -9.95 0.40 -14.12
N THR A 46 -10.31 -0.70 -13.46
CA THR A 46 -9.42 -1.41 -12.55
C THR A 46 -8.92 -2.71 -13.15
N ILE A 47 -7.81 -3.23 -12.62
CA ILE A 47 -7.32 -4.56 -13.01
C ILE A 47 -8.37 -5.65 -12.78
N GLY A 48 -9.21 -5.52 -11.75
CA GLY A 48 -10.33 -6.43 -11.48
C GLY A 48 -11.43 -6.39 -12.54
N ASP A 49 -11.68 -5.23 -13.15
CA ASP A 49 -12.64 -5.10 -14.26
C ASP A 49 -12.12 -5.86 -15.49
N ILE A 50 -10.83 -5.69 -15.78
CA ILE A 50 -10.17 -6.39 -16.90
C ILE A 50 -10.14 -7.90 -16.66
N GLN A 51 -9.83 -8.35 -15.44
CA GLN A 51 -9.88 -9.78 -15.08
C GLN A 51 -11.27 -10.38 -15.30
N ARG A 52 -12.32 -9.67 -14.87
CA ARG A 52 -13.72 -10.09 -15.11
C ARG A 52 -14.06 -10.12 -16.59
N ALA A 53 -13.56 -9.16 -17.37
CA ALA A 53 -13.75 -9.13 -18.82
C ALA A 53 -13.05 -10.32 -19.50
N ILE A 54 -11.83 -10.67 -19.10
CA ILE A 54 -11.10 -11.85 -19.58
C ILE A 54 -11.88 -13.14 -19.27
N ILE A 55 -12.39 -13.28 -18.06
CA ILE A 55 -13.21 -14.45 -17.65
C ILE A 55 -14.46 -14.58 -18.54
N ARG A 56 -15.04 -13.44 -18.97
CA ARG A 56 -16.19 -13.39 -19.88
C ARG A 56 -15.79 -13.50 -21.35
N GLN A 57 -14.52 -13.80 -21.65
CA GLN A 57 -13.97 -13.96 -23.00
C GLN A 57 -14.04 -12.68 -23.85
N ALA A 58 -13.98 -11.50 -23.23
CA ALA A 58 -13.88 -10.23 -23.94
C ALA A 58 -12.55 -10.16 -24.72
N ASN A 59 -12.59 -9.55 -25.91
CA ASN A 59 -11.40 -9.38 -26.72
C ASN A 59 -10.57 -8.18 -26.18
N LEU A 60 -9.29 -8.40 -25.87
CA LEU A 60 -8.42 -7.35 -25.35
C LEU A 60 -8.12 -6.23 -26.38
N SER A 61 -8.43 -6.46 -27.65
CA SER A 61 -8.36 -5.43 -28.70
C SER A 61 -9.59 -4.52 -28.72
N ASP A 62 -10.66 -4.88 -28.03
CA ASP A 62 -11.86 -4.05 -27.93
C ASP A 62 -11.57 -2.76 -27.16
N PRO A 63 -12.32 -1.69 -27.44
CA PRO A 63 -12.17 -0.43 -26.72
C PRO A 63 -12.54 -0.58 -25.23
N VAL A 64 -11.93 0.24 -24.39
CA VAL A 64 -12.20 0.30 -22.94
C VAL A 64 -13.70 0.48 -22.65
N SER A 65 -14.42 1.21 -23.51
CA SER A 65 -15.87 1.40 -23.42
C SER A 65 -16.67 0.10 -23.32
N ALA A 66 -16.18 -0.98 -23.93
CA ALA A 66 -16.86 -2.28 -23.95
C ALA A 66 -16.86 -2.99 -22.57
N ILE A 67 -15.92 -2.64 -21.70
CA ILE A 67 -15.75 -3.28 -20.39
C ILE A 67 -15.87 -2.32 -19.20
N LEU A 68 -16.00 -1.01 -19.46
CA LEU A 68 -16.09 0.00 -18.42
C LEU A 68 -17.37 -0.16 -17.61
N VAL A 69 -17.22 -0.36 -16.29
CA VAL A 69 -18.34 -0.42 -15.35
C VAL A 69 -18.69 0.98 -14.92
N LYS A 70 -19.95 1.40 -15.19
CA LYS A 70 -20.44 2.75 -14.89
C LYS A 70 -20.89 2.92 -13.45
N ASP A 71 -21.36 1.86 -12.81
CA ASP A 71 -21.90 1.89 -11.43
C ASP A 71 -20.77 1.83 -10.39
N LYS A 72 -19.88 2.83 -10.40
CA LYS A 72 -18.83 2.97 -9.39
C LYS A 72 -19.16 4.10 -8.43
N ILE A 73 -18.64 3.98 -7.22
CA ILE A 73 -18.84 4.96 -6.15
C ILE A 73 -17.84 6.08 -6.36
N TYR A 74 -18.33 7.31 -6.37
CA TYR A 74 -17.55 8.53 -6.38
C TYR A 74 -18.01 9.44 -5.24
N ALA A 75 -17.12 10.29 -4.75
CA ALA A 75 -17.46 11.30 -3.77
C ALA A 75 -17.91 12.60 -4.47
N SER A 76 -18.77 13.36 -3.81
CA SER A 76 -19.11 14.73 -4.21
C SER A 76 -18.13 15.72 -3.57
N GLU A 77 -17.88 16.85 -4.22
CA GLU A 77 -17.13 17.98 -3.65
C GLU A 77 -17.74 18.51 -2.33
N ASN A 78 -19.04 18.24 -2.10
CA ASN A 78 -19.75 18.63 -0.89
C ASN A 78 -19.65 17.59 0.24
N ASP A 79 -19.08 16.40 -0.02
CA ASP A 79 -18.94 15.38 1.00
C ASP A 79 -17.81 15.74 1.97
N SER A 80 -18.05 15.52 3.26
CA SER A 80 -17.01 15.71 4.26
C SER A 80 -15.96 14.59 4.16
N LEU A 81 -14.72 14.90 4.52
CA LEU A 81 -13.63 13.90 4.53
C LEU A 81 -13.99 12.66 5.36
N GLU A 82 -14.71 12.83 6.47
CA GLU A 82 -15.14 11.71 7.33
C GLU A 82 -16.20 10.81 6.64
N GLN A 83 -17.10 11.39 5.86
CA GLN A 83 -18.04 10.62 5.05
C GLN A 83 -17.30 9.81 3.99
N ILE A 84 -16.35 10.46 3.27
CA ILE A 84 -15.54 9.79 2.24
C ILE A 84 -14.71 8.66 2.86
N LYS A 85 -14.06 8.88 4.01
CA LYS A 85 -13.33 7.85 4.78
C LYS A 85 -14.22 6.66 5.08
N THR A 86 -15.42 6.92 5.60
CA THR A 86 -16.37 5.86 5.97
C THR A 86 -16.73 4.99 4.76
N VAL A 87 -17.00 5.61 3.60
CA VAL A 87 -17.33 4.90 2.36
C VAL A 87 -16.12 4.11 1.85
N MET A 88 -14.95 4.73 1.79
CA MET A 88 -13.72 4.07 1.35
C MET A 88 -13.40 2.84 2.21
N PHE A 89 -13.56 2.96 3.53
CA PHE A 89 -13.30 1.85 4.46
C PHE A 89 -14.32 0.72 4.30
N LYS A 90 -15.62 1.05 4.23
CA LYS A 90 -16.70 0.07 4.10
C LYS A 90 -16.63 -0.72 2.81
N GLU A 91 -16.36 -0.04 1.70
CA GLU A 91 -16.37 -0.61 0.36
C GLU A 91 -14.97 -1.05 -0.11
N LEU A 92 -13.94 -0.92 0.74
CA LEU A 92 -12.53 -1.26 0.45
C LEU A 92 -12.02 -0.58 -0.83
N ILE A 93 -12.29 0.72 -0.96
CA ILE A 93 -11.93 1.53 -2.13
C ILE A 93 -10.53 2.13 -1.93
N ASP A 94 -9.57 1.77 -2.78
CA ASP A 94 -8.18 2.27 -2.73
C ASP A 94 -8.03 3.71 -3.27
N CYS A 95 -8.97 4.14 -4.14
CA CYS A 95 -8.92 5.43 -4.81
C CYS A 95 -10.34 5.97 -5.02
N MET A 96 -10.62 7.15 -4.48
CA MET A 96 -11.92 7.81 -4.55
C MET A 96 -11.78 9.12 -5.32
N PRO A 97 -12.28 9.22 -6.57
CA PRO A 97 -12.46 10.49 -7.24
C PRO A 97 -13.53 11.32 -6.56
N VAL A 98 -13.28 12.61 -6.45
CA VAL A 98 -14.22 13.62 -5.97
C VAL A 98 -14.71 14.41 -7.18
N LEU A 99 -16.01 14.44 -7.41
CA LEU A 99 -16.62 15.07 -8.57
C LEU A 99 -17.41 16.32 -8.17
N ASN A 100 -17.39 17.32 -9.05
CA ASN A 100 -18.30 18.47 -8.97
C ASN A 100 -19.69 18.12 -9.54
N ALA A 101 -20.60 19.11 -9.54
CA ALA A 101 -21.96 18.96 -10.06
C ALA A 101 -22.01 18.66 -11.58
N ASP A 102 -20.96 19.02 -12.31
CA ASP A 102 -20.84 18.79 -13.76
C ASP A 102 -20.23 17.42 -14.09
N GLY A 103 -19.83 16.65 -13.05
CA GLY A 103 -19.20 15.33 -13.20
C GLY A 103 -17.71 15.38 -13.53
N GLU A 104 -17.06 16.52 -13.32
CA GLU A 104 -15.63 16.68 -13.50
C GLU A 104 -14.87 16.33 -12.22
N ILE A 105 -13.68 15.77 -12.36
CA ILE A 105 -12.81 15.46 -11.22
C ILE A 105 -12.23 16.74 -10.66
N VAL A 106 -12.57 17.07 -9.42
CA VAL A 106 -12.02 18.21 -8.67
C VAL A 106 -10.89 17.79 -7.73
N ASP A 107 -10.92 16.55 -7.26
CA ASP A 107 -9.84 15.95 -6.46
C ASP A 107 -9.82 14.43 -6.59
N VAL A 108 -8.74 13.80 -6.14
CA VAL A 108 -8.61 12.34 -6.07
C VAL A 108 -7.99 11.96 -4.74
N LEU A 109 -8.70 11.17 -3.95
CA LEU A 109 -8.24 10.71 -2.65
C LEU A 109 -7.79 9.26 -2.75
N PHE A 110 -6.53 9.00 -2.44
CA PHE A 110 -6.00 7.65 -2.33
C PHE A 110 -6.05 7.17 -0.89
N TRP A 111 -6.22 5.87 -0.70
CA TRP A 111 -6.27 5.24 0.63
C TRP A 111 -5.14 5.72 1.55
N HIS A 112 -3.90 5.73 1.04
CA HIS A 112 -2.75 6.16 1.83
C HIS A 112 -2.78 7.66 2.17
N ASP A 113 -3.36 8.53 1.34
CA ASP A 113 -3.49 9.98 1.65
C ASP A 113 -4.54 10.23 2.73
N VAL A 114 -5.60 9.40 2.76
CA VAL A 114 -6.78 9.58 3.62
C VAL A 114 -6.60 8.91 4.98
N PHE A 115 -5.95 7.73 5.00
CA PHE A 115 -5.78 6.92 6.20
C PHE A 115 -4.36 6.96 6.76
N THR A 116 -3.38 7.47 5.99
CA THR A 116 -2.10 7.87 6.56
C THR A 116 -2.25 9.32 7.05
N GLU A 117 -3.05 9.53 8.07
CA GLU A 117 -2.93 10.77 8.81
C GLU A 117 -1.46 10.94 9.15
N LYS A 118 -0.89 12.11 8.86
CA LYS A 118 0.10 12.69 9.78
C LYS A 118 -0.65 12.80 11.09
N VAL A 119 -0.66 11.71 11.84
CA VAL A 119 -1.08 11.73 13.22
C VAL A 119 -0.10 12.72 13.87
N GLU A 120 -0.54 13.97 14.06
CA GLU A 120 -0.03 14.70 15.21
C GLU A 120 -0.33 13.77 16.36
N ASP A 121 0.72 13.13 16.84
CA ASP A 121 0.65 11.97 17.72
C ASP A 121 0.22 12.45 19.12
N ASN A 122 -1.06 12.81 19.22
CA ASN A 122 -1.75 13.13 20.48
C ASN A 122 -2.17 11.86 21.22
N ARG A 123 -1.79 10.67 20.70
CA ARG A 123 -2.00 9.43 21.43
C ARG A 123 -1.06 9.39 22.63
N PRO A 124 -1.54 8.93 23.81
CA PRO A 124 -0.66 8.76 24.96
C PRO A 124 0.49 7.84 24.54
N LYS A 125 1.72 8.33 24.64
CA LYS A 125 2.92 7.57 24.33
C LYS A 125 3.00 6.37 25.26
N ILE A 126 3.20 5.19 24.69
CA ILE A 126 3.31 3.94 25.43
C ILE A 126 4.79 3.70 25.73
N ASP A 127 5.20 3.89 27.00
CA ASP A 127 6.58 3.58 27.45
C ASP A 127 6.65 2.15 28.00
N LEU A 128 6.39 1.18 27.11
CA LEU A 128 6.50 -0.24 27.43
C LEU A 128 7.65 -0.87 26.65
N PRO A 129 8.33 -1.88 27.24
CA PRO A 129 9.32 -2.65 26.51
C PRO A 129 8.64 -3.56 25.48
N VAL A 130 9.22 -3.63 24.28
CA VAL A 130 8.75 -4.47 23.18
C VAL A 130 9.64 -5.71 23.06
N VAL A 131 9.05 -6.89 23.01
CA VAL A 131 9.78 -8.14 22.75
C VAL A 131 9.49 -8.57 21.31
N ILE A 132 10.55 -8.62 20.49
CA ILE A 132 10.47 -9.06 19.10
C ILE A 132 10.97 -10.51 19.03
N MET A 133 10.09 -11.42 18.62
CA MET A 133 10.43 -12.83 18.44
C MET A 133 11.02 -13.07 17.05
N ALA A 134 12.34 -13.13 16.94
CA ALA A 134 13.10 -13.18 15.71
C ALA A 134 13.79 -14.53 15.43
N GLY A 135 13.45 -15.59 16.18
CA GLY A 135 14.13 -16.89 16.12
C GLY A 135 13.69 -17.86 15.00
N GLY A 136 12.73 -17.47 14.16
CA GLY A 136 12.15 -18.34 13.13
C GLY A 136 13.04 -18.51 11.89
N LYS A 137 13.03 -19.72 11.27
CA LYS A 137 13.80 -20.02 10.03
C LYS A 137 13.34 -19.30 8.77
N GLY A 138 12.18 -18.66 8.76
CA GLY A 138 11.67 -17.90 7.62
C GLY A 138 11.44 -18.71 6.33
N THR A 139 11.03 -19.97 6.44
CA THR A 139 10.97 -20.94 5.33
C THR A 139 10.13 -20.51 4.14
N ARG A 140 9.13 -19.66 4.37
CA ARG A 140 8.25 -19.11 3.30
C ARG A 140 8.95 -18.09 2.40
N LEU A 141 10.08 -17.53 2.83
CA LEU A 141 10.90 -16.56 2.11
C LEU A 141 12.16 -17.17 1.50
N LYS A 142 12.26 -18.51 1.41
CA LYS A 142 13.34 -19.16 0.68
C LYS A 142 13.29 -18.80 -0.81
N PRO A 143 14.44 -18.63 -1.48
CA PRO A 143 15.81 -18.94 -1.03
C PRO A 143 16.51 -17.85 -0.20
N ILE A 144 15.94 -16.64 -0.09
CA ILE A 144 16.57 -15.47 0.56
C ILE A 144 16.97 -15.82 2.01
N THR A 145 16.07 -16.48 2.74
CA THR A 145 16.31 -16.85 4.14
C THR A 145 17.31 -17.98 4.33
N ASN A 146 17.80 -18.61 3.26
CA ASN A 146 18.95 -19.49 3.34
C ASN A 146 20.25 -18.70 3.60
N VAL A 147 20.29 -17.43 3.16
CA VAL A 147 21.47 -16.54 3.27
C VAL A 147 21.35 -15.64 4.49
N ILE A 148 20.25 -14.90 4.61
CA ILE A 148 20.02 -13.93 5.68
C ILE A 148 18.79 -14.30 6.52
N PRO A 149 18.76 -14.03 7.85
CA PRO A 149 17.58 -14.28 8.66
C PRO A 149 16.43 -13.36 8.23
N LYS A 150 15.17 -13.84 8.36
CA LYS A 150 13.98 -13.12 7.95
C LYS A 150 13.91 -11.66 8.45
N PRO A 151 14.26 -11.34 9.70
CA PRO A 151 14.21 -9.95 10.18
C PRO A 151 15.12 -8.99 9.41
N LEU A 152 16.20 -9.50 8.81
CA LEU A 152 17.16 -8.70 8.05
C LEU A 152 16.86 -8.64 6.53
N VAL A 153 15.77 -9.25 6.07
CA VAL A 153 15.33 -9.13 4.67
C VAL A 153 14.95 -7.66 4.39
N PRO A 154 15.51 -7.06 3.32
CA PRO A 154 15.23 -5.66 3.00
C PRO A 154 13.80 -5.45 2.50
N VAL A 155 13.20 -4.34 2.94
CA VAL A 155 11.91 -3.81 2.48
C VAL A 155 12.15 -2.33 2.13
N GLY A 156 12.36 -2.04 0.85
CA GLY A 156 12.87 -0.74 0.45
C GLY A 156 14.29 -0.52 0.98
N ASP A 157 14.52 0.60 1.63
CA ASP A 157 15.83 1.02 2.17
C ASP A 157 16.08 0.52 3.61
N LYS A 158 15.11 -0.17 4.24
CA LYS A 158 15.17 -0.67 5.61
C LYS A 158 14.98 -2.17 5.66
N THR A 159 15.41 -2.79 6.75
CA THR A 159 15.10 -4.19 7.03
C THR A 159 13.69 -4.35 7.60
N ILE A 160 13.10 -5.57 7.53
CA ILE A 160 11.82 -5.88 8.19
C ILE A 160 11.88 -5.51 9.68
N LEU A 161 13.02 -5.75 10.32
CA LEU A 161 13.23 -5.44 11.73
C LEU A 161 13.12 -3.94 12.00
N GLU A 162 13.83 -3.12 11.23
CA GLU A 162 13.79 -1.65 11.37
C GLU A 162 12.39 -1.09 11.13
N VAL A 163 11.68 -1.59 10.12
CA VAL A 163 10.29 -1.18 9.87
C VAL A 163 9.38 -1.49 11.07
N ILE A 164 9.56 -2.66 11.71
CA ILE A 164 8.80 -3.00 12.92
C ILE A 164 9.18 -2.09 14.07
N MET A 165 10.47 -1.83 14.29
CA MET A 165 10.94 -0.98 15.38
C MET A 165 10.44 0.46 15.23
N ASP A 166 10.52 1.03 14.03
CA ASP A 166 10.01 2.37 13.73
C ASP A 166 8.53 2.53 14.10
N GLN A 167 7.71 1.50 13.83
CA GLN A 167 6.29 1.52 14.19
C GLN A 167 6.07 1.61 15.70
N PHE A 168 6.85 0.88 16.48
CA PHE A 168 6.77 0.92 17.94
C PHE A 168 7.39 2.19 18.52
N GLU A 169 8.48 2.68 17.95
CA GLU A 169 9.08 3.97 18.32
C GLU A 169 8.10 5.12 18.08
N GLY A 170 7.37 5.09 16.97
CA GLY A 170 6.34 6.07 16.64
C GLY A 170 5.25 6.20 17.70
N ILE A 171 4.93 5.13 18.42
CA ILE A 171 3.96 5.15 19.53
C ILE A 171 4.60 5.35 20.92
N GLY A 172 5.93 5.57 20.98
CA GLY A 172 6.65 5.95 22.20
C GLY A 172 7.46 4.84 22.88
N CYS A 173 7.48 3.62 22.33
CA CYS A 173 8.31 2.53 22.86
C CYS A 173 9.81 2.80 22.60
N LYS A 174 10.62 2.67 23.63
CA LYS A 174 12.07 2.96 23.56
C LYS A 174 12.97 1.77 23.85
N LYS A 175 12.41 0.71 24.40
CA LYS A 175 13.16 -0.48 24.82
C LYS A 175 12.71 -1.68 24.01
N PHE A 176 13.69 -2.32 23.33
CA PHE A 176 13.45 -3.51 22.52
C PHE A 176 14.26 -4.67 23.04
N TYR A 177 13.63 -5.81 23.19
CA TYR A 177 14.26 -7.09 23.49
C TYR A 177 14.06 -8.02 22.30
N MET A 178 15.09 -8.75 21.93
CA MET A 178 14.99 -9.69 20.81
C MET A 178 15.23 -11.11 21.28
N SER A 179 14.29 -12.00 20.93
CA SER A 179 14.48 -13.42 21.05
C SER A 179 14.99 -13.96 19.71
N VAL A 180 16.26 -14.30 19.64
CA VAL A 180 16.94 -14.81 18.44
C VAL A 180 17.32 -16.28 18.64
N ASN A 181 17.35 -17.06 17.54
CA ASN A 181 17.82 -18.44 17.51
C ASN A 181 18.48 -18.72 16.16
N TYR A 182 17.69 -18.80 15.08
CA TYR A 182 18.23 -19.07 13.75
C TYR A 182 19.10 -17.90 13.27
N LYS A 183 20.40 -18.18 12.99
CA LYS A 183 21.42 -17.19 12.59
C LYS A 183 21.56 -16.03 13.58
N ALA A 184 21.59 -16.36 14.86
CA ALA A 184 21.71 -15.39 15.95
C ALA A 184 22.92 -14.47 15.77
N ASP A 185 24.08 -15.00 15.38
CA ASP A 185 25.32 -14.22 15.17
C ASP A 185 25.14 -13.08 14.16
N MET A 186 24.39 -13.32 13.07
CA MET A 186 24.09 -12.28 12.07
C MET A 186 23.17 -11.19 12.64
N MET A 187 22.20 -11.59 13.44
CA MET A 187 21.30 -10.67 14.11
C MET A 187 22.05 -9.81 15.13
N GLU A 188 22.91 -10.41 15.94
CA GLU A 188 23.74 -9.74 16.93
C GLU A 188 24.67 -8.73 16.28
N PHE A 189 25.37 -9.14 15.21
CA PHE A 189 26.24 -8.25 14.45
C PHE A 189 25.47 -7.05 13.90
N TYR A 190 24.32 -7.28 13.27
CA TYR A 190 23.51 -6.21 12.71
C TYR A 190 23.01 -5.22 13.76
N LEU A 191 22.53 -5.75 14.89
CA LEU A 191 22.05 -4.92 16.00
C LEU A 191 23.16 -4.10 16.65
N SER A 192 24.40 -4.63 16.70
CA SER A 192 25.55 -3.88 17.18
C SER A 192 25.88 -2.66 16.31
N LEU A 193 25.67 -2.76 14.99
CA LEU A 193 25.84 -1.65 14.06
C LEU A 193 24.77 -0.56 14.25
N LEU A 194 23.57 -0.92 14.67
CA LEU A 194 22.49 0.04 14.93
C LEU A 194 22.63 0.74 16.29
N CYS A 195 23.71 0.52 17.05
CA CYS A 195 23.94 1.06 18.40
C CYS A 195 22.78 0.79 19.39
N LEU A 196 22.07 -0.30 19.20
CA LEU A 196 21.00 -0.69 20.10
C LEU A 196 21.57 -1.49 21.27
N LEU A 197 21.20 -1.10 22.48
CA LEU A 197 21.62 -1.76 23.72
C LEU A 197 21.05 -3.19 23.76
N TYR A 198 21.94 -4.14 23.66
CA TYR A 198 21.66 -5.55 23.72
C TYR A 198 21.47 -6.05 25.14
N THR A 199 20.43 -6.82 25.41
CA THR A 199 20.35 -7.65 26.60
C THR A 199 20.17 -9.10 26.20
N SER A 200 21.17 -9.85 26.55
CA SER A 200 21.47 -11.29 26.64
C SER A 200 20.46 -12.37 26.18
N PRO A 201 20.95 -13.53 25.72
CA PRO A 201 20.17 -14.61 25.14
C PRO A 201 19.21 -15.29 26.13
N SER A 202 18.15 -15.89 25.57
CA SER A 202 17.17 -16.69 26.29
C SER A 202 17.84 -17.91 26.94
N PRO A 203 17.52 -18.27 28.22
CA PRO A 203 18.12 -19.39 28.92
C PRO A 203 17.56 -20.78 28.52
N ARG A 204 17.31 -21.01 27.24
CA ARG A 204 16.74 -22.30 26.77
C ARG A 204 17.66 -23.16 25.92
N ASP A 205 18.96 -22.94 25.95
CA ASP A 205 19.94 -23.83 25.29
C ASP A 205 21.02 -24.24 26.27
N SER A 206 20.64 -25.12 27.17
CA SER A 206 21.53 -26.02 27.90
C SER A 206 20.93 -27.42 27.89
#